data_34c67fc24e7d47e44b86d60b752245ab
#
_entry.id   34c67fc24e7d47e44b86d60b752245ab
#
_cell.length_a   1.000
_cell.length_b   1.000
_cell.length_c   1.000
_cell.angle_alpha   90.00
_cell.angle_beta   90.00
_cell.angle_gamma   90.00
#
_symmetry.space_group_name_H-M   'P 1'
#
loop_
_entity.id
_entity.type
_entity.pdbx_description
1 polymer ?
#
loop_
_entity_poly.entity_id
_entity_poly.type
_entity_poly.pdbx_seq_one_letter_code
_entity_poly.pdbx_strand_id
1 'polypeptide(L)'
;MSDTSKQDYKTILITGATSGIGKSLVKECMSKGEQVIACGRTQEKLDSLAQEMPGLMTLCFDITDKDDIEKSIPRDLTIDWAILNAGDCEYVKDVMDFDTELFERIITVNLLAPAYLTKALTPKINAGGRLAFVSSSVTNLPFPQTEAYGASKAGLDYFARSLAIDLAPHNIGVSLIHPGFVDTPLTASNTFNMPMIIDSSEAARRIREGLGRGQSMIAFPRRFIFIIRLLRLLPEKLWRSFFNKDKA
;
A
#
# COMPACT_ATOMS: atom_id res chain seq x y z
N MET A 1 -12.67 24.41 36.39
CA MET A 1 -12.73 24.90 35.00
C MET A 1 -12.10 23.83 34.15
N SER A 2 -12.89 23.22 33.33
CA SER A 2 -12.67 21.97 32.62
C SER A 2 -11.53 22.08 31.65
N ASP A 3 -10.50 21.29 31.89
CA ASP A 3 -9.52 20.90 30.90
C ASP A 3 -10.23 20.01 29.85
N THR A 4 -10.70 20.63 28.79
CA THR A 4 -11.13 19.91 27.60
C THR A 4 -9.86 19.35 26.96
N SER A 5 -9.51 18.12 27.35
CA SER A 5 -8.52 17.31 26.65
C SER A 5 -8.81 17.41 25.14
N LYS A 6 -7.97 18.16 24.42
CA LYS A 6 -7.90 18.07 22.95
C LYS A 6 -7.63 16.62 22.64
N GLN A 7 -8.64 15.91 22.24
CA GLN A 7 -8.50 14.59 21.65
C GLN A 7 -7.73 14.85 20.36
N ASP A 8 -6.42 14.53 20.35
CA ASP A 8 -5.53 14.70 19.21
C ASP A 8 -5.94 13.70 18.13
N TYR A 9 -6.90 14.10 17.31
CA TYR A 9 -7.31 13.34 16.15
C TYR A 9 -6.20 13.39 15.11
N LYS A 10 -5.75 12.20 14.68
CA LYS A 10 -4.76 12.10 13.60
C LYS A 10 -5.36 12.51 12.27
N THR A 11 -4.57 13.24 11.50
CA THR A 11 -4.84 13.50 10.07
C THR A 11 -4.11 12.47 9.23
N ILE A 12 -4.86 11.69 8.44
CA ILE A 12 -4.35 10.55 7.68
C ILE A 12 -4.63 10.74 6.20
N LEU A 13 -3.57 10.76 5.39
CA LEU A 13 -3.69 10.76 3.93
C LEU A 13 -3.58 9.33 3.39
N ILE A 14 -4.52 8.93 2.52
CA ILE A 14 -4.59 7.58 1.95
C ILE A 14 -4.69 7.66 0.43
N THR A 15 -3.73 7.09 -0.29
CA THR A 15 -3.79 6.97 -1.75
C THR A 15 -4.50 5.69 -2.19
N GLY A 16 -5.14 5.72 -3.39
CA GLY A 16 -5.97 4.59 -3.84
C GLY A 16 -7.18 4.35 -2.96
N ALA A 17 -7.75 5.43 -2.42
CA ALA A 17 -8.79 5.41 -1.39
C ALA A 17 -10.19 5.00 -1.90
N THR A 18 -10.39 4.93 -3.21
CA THR A 18 -11.73 4.74 -3.80
C THR A 18 -12.19 3.28 -3.93
N SER A 19 -11.30 2.31 -3.64
CA SER A 19 -11.63 0.88 -3.74
C SER A 19 -10.78 0.00 -2.81
N GLY A 20 -11.15 -1.27 -2.68
CA GLY A 20 -10.38 -2.30 -1.99
C GLY A 20 -9.91 -1.92 -0.59
N ILE A 21 -8.63 -2.19 -0.31
CA ILE A 21 -8.01 -1.89 1.00
C ILE A 21 -8.09 -0.40 1.31
N GLY A 22 -7.85 0.48 0.32
CA GLY A 22 -7.87 1.93 0.52
C GLY A 22 -9.23 2.44 0.98
N LYS A 23 -10.33 2.02 0.33
CA LYS A 23 -11.71 2.38 0.76
C LYS A 23 -12.02 1.85 2.17
N SER A 24 -11.58 0.65 2.47
CA SER A 24 -11.75 0.06 3.81
C SER A 24 -10.93 0.78 4.87
N LEU A 25 -9.71 1.25 4.54
CA LEU A 25 -8.89 2.07 5.42
C LEU A 25 -9.56 3.42 5.74
N VAL A 26 -10.13 4.09 4.73
CA VAL A 26 -10.91 5.33 4.96
C VAL A 26 -12.02 5.08 5.97
N LYS A 27 -12.84 4.02 5.77
CA LYS A 27 -13.91 3.64 6.70
C LYS A 27 -13.39 3.36 8.10
N GLU A 28 -12.35 2.56 8.22
CA GLU A 28 -11.78 2.17 9.50
C GLU A 28 -11.22 3.39 10.26
N CYS A 29 -10.44 4.26 9.60
CA CYS A 29 -9.86 5.44 10.23
C CYS A 29 -10.95 6.43 10.69
N MET A 30 -11.92 6.74 9.83
CA MET A 30 -13.03 7.64 10.19
C MET A 30 -13.89 7.07 11.33
N SER A 31 -14.08 5.74 11.39
CA SER A 31 -14.81 5.11 12.51
C SER A 31 -14.13 5.27 13.87
N LYS A 32 -12.84 5.60 13.87
CA LYS A 32 -12.04 5.89 15.08
C LYS A 32 -11.92 7.39 15.37
N GLY A 33 -12.65 8.22 14.63
CA GLY A 33 -12.64 9.68 14.80
C GLY A 33 -11.44 10.37 14.15
N GLU A 34 -10.65 9.68 13.33
CA GLU A 34 -9.50 10.25 12.63
C GLU A 34 -9.97 11.11 11.44
N GLN A 35 -9.27 12.19 11.16
CA GLN A 35 -9.47 12.99 9.96
C GLN A 35 -8.81 12.30 8.79
N VAL A 36 -9.54 12.08 7.69
CA VAL A 36 -9.03 11.36 6.54
C VAL A 36 -9.04 12.21 5.29
N ILE A 37 -7.94 12.16 4.55
CA ILE A 37 -7.78 12.74 3.21
C ILE A 37 -7.69 11.57 2.24
N ALA A 38 -8.76 11.35 1.49
CA ALA A 38 -8.84 10.28 0.49
C ALA A 38 -8.30 10.79 -0.84
N CYS A 39 -7.25 10.12 -1.37
CA CYS A 39 -6.65 10.48 -2.65
C CYS A 39 -6.98 9.42 -3.71
N GLY A 40 -7.34 9.90 -4.91
CA GLY A 40 -7.66 9.07 -6.06
C GLY A 40 -7.53 9.84 -7.37
N ARG A 41 -7.54 9.14 -8.51
CA ARG A 41 -7.40 9.75 -9.84
C ARG A 41 -8.73 10.07 -10.55
N THR A 42 -9.85 9.74 -9.94
CA THR A 42 -11.18 9.87 -10.57
C THR A 42 -12.07 10.67 -9.64
N GLN A 43 -12.43 11.89 -10.04
CA GLN A 43 -13.21 12.82 -9.21
C GLN A 43 -14.59 12.23 -8.85
N GLU A 44 -15.28 11.62 -9.78
CA GLU A 44 -16.63 11.05 -9.55
C GLU A 44 -16.62 9.95 -8.48
N LYS A 45 -15.53 9.16 -8.41
CA LYS A 45 -15.38 8.13 -7.37
C LYS A 45 -15.07 8.73 -6.00
N LEU A 46 -14.33 9.83 -5.97
CA LEU A 46 -14.06 10.58 -4.74
C LEU A 46 -15.32 11.27 -4.24
N ASP A 47 -16.11 11.88 -5.12
CA ASP A 47 -17.37 12.53 -4.78
C ASP A 47 -18.38 11.50 -4.22
N SER A 48 -18.50 10.35 -4.86
CA SER A 48 -19.31 9.24 -4.36
C SER A 48 -18.86 8.78 -2.97
N LEU A 49 -17.54 8.66 -2.76
CA LEU A 49 -16.99 8.28 -1.45
C LEU A 49 -17.27 9.34 -0.38
N ALA A 50 -17.15 10.62 -0.71
CA ALA A 50 -17.45 11.73 0.20
C ALA A 50 -18.94 11.81 0.57
N GLN A 51 -19.83 11.46 -0.37
CA GLN A 51 -21.28 11.33 -0.09
C GLN A 51 -21.57 10.17 0.88
N GLU A 52 -20.86 9.03 0.73
CA GLU A 52 -20.99 7.90 1.67
C GLU A 52 -20.45 8.23 3.06
N MET A 53 -19.51 9.18 3.18
CA MET A 53 -18.75 9.46 4.40
C MET A 53 -18.67 10.96 4.68
N PRO A 54 -19.68 11.55 5.33
CA PRO A 54 -19.69 12.96 5.69
C PRO A 54 -18.45 13.37 6.51
N GLY A 55 -17.79 14.46 6.11
CA GLY A 55 -16.56 14.95 6.73
C GLY A 55 -15.27 14.39 6.12
N LEU A 56 -15.36 13.51 5.12
CA LEU A 56 -14.20 13.06 4.37
C LEU A 56 -13.64 14.20 3.49
N MET A 57 -12.35 14.46 3.60
CA MET A 57 -11.64 15.33 2.65
C MET A 57 -11.15 14.51 1.46
N THR A 58 -11.12 15.11 0.27
CA THR A 58 -10.67 14.42 -0.95
C THR A 58 -9.64 15.25 -1.71
N LEU A 59 -8.68 14.57 -2.33
CA LEU A 59 -7.72 15.15 -3.28
C LEU A 59 -7.70 14.29 -4.54
N CYS A 60 -7.98 14.91 -5.69
CA CYS A 60 -7.98 14.25 -6.99
C CYS A 60 -6.67 14.53 -7.72
N PHE A 61 -5.88 13.49 -7.96
CA PHE A 61 -4.66 13.56 -8.76
C PHE A 61 -4.20 12.18 -9.24
N ASP A 62 -3.43 12.17 -10.32
CA ASP A 62 -2.73 10.98 -10.78
C ASP A 62 -1.38 10.85 -10.07
N ILE A 63 -1.18 9.75 -9.35
CA ILE A 63 0.06 9.48 -8.62
C ILE A 63 1.28 9.27 -9.53
N THR A 64 1.07 9.04 -10.83
CA THR A 64 2.14 8.87 -11.82
C THR A 64 2.59 10.17 -12.44
N ASP A 65 1.82 11.25 -12.26
CA ASP A 65 2.13 12.60 -12.73
C ASP A 65 2.67 13.47 -11.58
N LYS A 66 3.96 13.83 -11.68
CA LYS A 66 4.65 14.64 -10.66
C LYS A 66 4.07 16.05 -10.54
N ASP A 67 3.69 16.64 -11.67
CA ASP A 67 3.18 18.02 -11.73
C ASP A 67 1.76 18.06 -11.15
N ASP A 68 0.96 17.02 -11.40
CA ASP A 68 -0.37 16.88 -10.83
C ASP A 68 -0.32 16.70 -9.30
N ILE A 69 0.60 15.86 -8.80
CA ILE A 69 0.86 15.71 -7.37
C ILE A 69 1.22 17.07 -6.73
N GLU A 70 2.17 17.81 -7.34
CA GLU A 70 2.66 19.08 -6.78
C GLU A 70 1.57 20.15 -6.76
N LYS A 71 0.69 20.18 -7.77
CA LYS A 71 -0.43 21.14 -7.86
C LYS A 71 -1.56 20.78 -6.90
N SER A 72 -1.84 19.51 -6.71
CA SER A 72 -3.02 19.03 -5.97
C SER A 72 -2.81 18.96 -4.47
N ILE A 73 -1.57 18.79 -4.00
CA ILE A 73 -1.28 18.71 -2.56
C ILE A 73 -1.10 20.13 -1.99
N PRO A 74 -1.95 20.60 -1.05
CA PRO A 74 -1.85 21.92 -0.46
C PRO A 74 -0.47 22.18 0.18
N ARG A 75 0.05 23.40 0.03
CA ARG A 75 1.37 23.76 0.55
C ARG A 75 1.43 23.73 2.08
N ASP A 76 0.35 24.11 2.74
CA ASP A 76 0.16 24.18 4.19
C ASP A 76 -0.39 22.92 4.80
N LEU A 77 -0.56 21.85 4.01
CA LEU A 77 -1.02 20.56 4.49
C LEU A 77 -0.07 20.02 5.57
N THR A 78 -0.64 19.58 6.69
CA THR A 78 0.07 18.81 7.73
C THR A 78 -0.69 17.52 8.00
N ILE A 79 0.03 16.42 8.14
CA ILE A 79 -0.54 15.08 8.33
C ILE A 79 0.28 14.30 9.37
N ASP A 80 -0.38 13.37 10.03
CA ASP A 80 0.28 12.45 10.96
C ASP A 80 0.69 11.17 10.25
N TRP A 81 -0.17 10.65 9.37
CA TRP A 81 0.14 9.45 8.58
C TRP A 81 -0.11 9.69 7.10
N ALA A 82 0.84 9.24 6.28
CA ALA A 82 0.66 9.06 4.85
C ALA A 82 0.66 7.56 4.54
N ILE A 83 -0.45 7.02 4.03
CA ILE A 83 -0.59 5.62 3.65
C ILE A 83 -0.58 5.53 2.13
N LEU A 84 0.55 5.15 1.56
CA LEU A 84 0.74 4.95 0.13
C LEU A 84 0.22 3.56 -0.24
N ASN A 85 -1.09 3.47 -0.49
CA ASN A 85 -1.81 2.23 -0.76
C ASN A 85 -2.09 2.03 -2.25
N ALA A 86 -2.14 3.09 -3.05
CA ALA A 86 -2.35 2.95 -4.48
C ALA A 86 -1.33 2.00 -5.11
N GLY A 87 -1.81 1.13 -5.99
CA GLY A 87 -0.98 0.15 -6.67
C GLY A 87 -1.74 -0.57 -7.76
N ASP A 88 -1.01 -1.24 -8.63
CA ASP A 88 -1.53 -2.04 -9.73
C ASP A 88 -0.87 -3.42 -9.73
N CYS A 89 -1.59 -4.44 -10.25
CA CYS A 89 -1.11 -5.80 -10.36
C CYS A 89 -1.63 -6.42 -11.65
N GLU A 90 -0.72 -6.72 -12.53
CA GLU A 90 -0.99 -7.48 -13.73
C GLU A 90 0.13 -8.50 -13.94
N TYR A 91 -0.22 -9.63 -14.56
CA TYR A 91 0.67 -10.78 -14.71
C TYR A 91 1.20 -10.87 -16.13
N VAL A 92 2.50 -11.15 -16.29
CA VAL A 92 3.12 -11.47 -17.59
C VAL A 92 2.61 -12.83 -18.06
N LYS A 93 1.77 -12.84 -19.10
CA LYS A 93 1.11 -14.07 -19.57
C LYS A 93 2.05 -14.99 -20.34
N ASP A 94 2.90 -14.40 -21.16
CA ASP A 94 3.91 -15.12 -21.94
C ASP A 94 5.27 -14.44 -21.79
N VAL A 95 6.21 -15.16 -21.16
CA VAL A 95 7.57 -14.66 -20.95
C VAL A 95 8.39 -14.63 -22.26
N MET A 96 7.99 -15.39 -23.28
CA MET A 96 8.66 -15.39 -24.60
C MET A 96 8.23 -14.20 -25.45
N ASP A 97 7.04 -13.62 -25.17
CA ASP A 97 6.54 -12.36 -25.70
C ASP A 97 6.39 -11.35 -24.54
N PHE A 98 7.53 -10.97 -23.98
CA PHE A 98 7.59 -10.16 -22.76
C PHE A 98 7.05 -8.75 -23.00
N ASP A 99 5.92 -8.42 -22.34
CA ASP A 99 5.27 -7.11 -22.42
C ASP A 99 6.04 -6.06 -21.59
N THR A 100 6.85 -5.25 -22.28
CA THR A 100 7.63 -4.16 -21.65
C THR A 100 6.76 -2.98 -21.23
N GLU A 101 5.64 -2.73 -21.91
CA GLU A 101 4.71 -1.64 -21.57
C GLU A 101 3.98 -1.96 -20.26
N LEU A 102 3.54 -3.20 -20.09
CA LEU A 102 3.01 -3.70 -18.83
C LEU A 102 4.04 -3.55 -17.71
N PHE A 103 5.29 -3.97 -17.97
CA PHE A 103 6.36 -3.88 -16.98
C PHE A 103 6.60 -2.44 -16.55
N GLU A 104 6.75 -1.52 -17.49
CA GLU A 104 6.97 -0.08 -17.24
C GLU A 104 5.80 0.52 -16.45
N ARG A 105 4.55 0.23 -16.84
CA ARG A 105 3.37 0.71 -16.12
C ARG A 105 3.34 0.25 -14.67
N ILE A 106 3.60 -1.04 -14.41
CA ILE A 106 3.59 -1.60 -13.06
C ILE A 106 4.72 -1.01 -12.20
N ILE A 107 5.92 -0.85 -12.76
CA ILE A 107 7.04 -0.19 -12.07
C ILE A 107 6.68 1.26 -11.77
N THR A 108 6.11 1.98 -12.73
CA THR A 108 5.74 3.39 -12.55
C THR A 108 4.73 3.55 -11.42
N VAL A 109 3.65 2.78 -11.41
CA VAL A 109 2.60 2.88 -10.39
C VAL A 109 3.08 2.41 -9.01
N ASN A 110 3.81 1.28 -8.93
CA ASN A 110 4.10 0.64 -7.66
C ASN A 110 5.43 1.10 -7.02
N LEU A 111 6.35 1.70 -7.78
CA LEU A 111 7.67 2.08 -7.29
C LEU A 111 7.99 3.56 -7.53
N LEU A 112 7.83 4.08 -8.74
CA LEU A 112 8.16 5.48 -9.03
C LEU A 112 7.15 6.43 -8.39
N ALA A 113 5.85 6.16 -8.49
CA ALA A 113 4.82 6.99 -7.90
C ALA A 113 4.95 7.10 -6.36
N PRO A 114 5.20 6.01 -5.58
CA PRO A 114 5.58 6.14 -4.18
C PRO A 114 6.78 7.03 -3.91
N ALA A 115 7.80 7.05 -4.77
CA ALA A 115 8.93 7.95 -4.62
C ALA A 115 8.55 9.42 -4.86
N TYR A 116 7.68 9.71 -5.86
CA TYR A 116 7.15 11.06 -6.10
C TYR A 116 6.33 11.54 -4.91
N LEU A 117 5.43 10.70 -4.40
CA LEU A 117 4.63 10.99 -3.22
C LEU A 117 5.50 11.17 -1.95
N THR A 118 6.57 10.41 -1.81
CA THR A 118 7.53 10.59 -0.71
C THR A 118 8.13 12.00 -0.72
N LYS A 119 8.57 12.49 -1.90
CA LYS A 119 9.06 13.87 -2.05
C LYS A 119 8.02 14.90 -1.62
N ALA A 120 6.77 14.72 -2.04
CA ALA A 120 5.70 15.69 -1.80
C ALA A 120 5.17 15.68 -0.37
N LEU A 121 5.10 14.49 0.27
CA LEU A 121 4.43 14.31 1.55
C LEU A 121 5.36 14.30 2.75
N THR A 122 6.61 13.83 2.64
CA THR A 122 7.52 13.73 3.77
C THR A 122 7.69 15.05 4.55
N PRO A 123 7.86 16.22 3.88
CA PRO A 123 7.97 17.50 4.58
C PRO A 123 6.70 17.95 5.30
N LYS A 124 5.58 17.27 5.06
CA LYS A 124 4.25 17.57 5.61
C LYS A 124 3.86 16.64 6.76
N ILE A 125 4.66 15.62 7.02
CA ILE A 125 4.43 14.68 8.12
C ILE A 125 4.92 15.29 9.42
N ASN A 126 4.04 15.38 10.42
CA ASN A 126 4.36 15.85 11.76
C ASN A 126 5.45 14.96 12.41
N ALA A 127 6.29 15.54 13.25
CA ALA A 127 7.20 14.76 14.08
C ALA A 127 6.42 13.77 14.97
N GLY A 128 6.86 12.51 15.01
CA GLY A 128 6.10 11.40 15.59
C GLY A 128 5.10 10.76 14.62
N GLY A 129 4.96 11.33 13.41
CA GLY A 129 4.12 10.79 12.35
C GLY A 129 4.74 9.60 11.61
N ARG A 130 4.10 9.18 10.51
CA ARG A 130 4.46 7.93 9.83
C ARG A 130 4.20 7.94 8.34
N LEU A 131 5.16 7.42 7.58
CA LEU A 131 5.02 7.09 6.16
C LEU A 131 4.86 5.58 6.01
N ALA A 132 3.76 5.12 5.44
CA ALA A 132 3.41 3.70 5.31
C ALA A 132 3.27 3.31 3.83
N PHE A 133 3.89 2.20 3.45
CA PHE A 133 3.89 1.66 2.09
C PHE A 133 3.15 0.33 2.04
N VAL A 134 2.12 0.24 1.21
CA VAL A 134 1.44 -1.04 0.95
C VAL A 134 2.20 -1.79 -0.13
N SER A 135 3.03 -2.71 0.33
CA SER A 135 3.78 -3.66 -0.48
C SER A 135 2.99 -4.97 -0.69
N SER A 136 3.63 -6.12 -0.63
CA SER A 136 2.99 -7.42 -0.79
C SER A 136 3.84 -8.54 -0.17
N SER A 137 3.18 -9.63 0.21
CA SER A 137 3.86 -10.87 0.59
C SER A 137 4.61 -11.54 -0.58
N VAL A 138 4.33 -11.14 -1.84
CA VAL A 138 5.05 -11.62 -3.04
C VAL A 138 6.56 -11.37 -2.96
N THR A 139 7.00 -10.35 -2.21
CA THR A 139 8.43 -10.04 -2.05
C THR A 139 9.21 -11.10 -1.28
N ASN A 140 8.53 -12.06 -0.64
CA ASN A 140 9.21 -13.12 0.11
C ASN A 140 9.70 -14.26 -0.80
N LEU A 141 9.01 -14.54 -1.92
CA LEU A 141 9.33 -15.62 -2.85
C LEU A 141 8.95 -15.20 -4.28
N PRO A 142 9.74 -15.56 -5.30
CA PRO A 142 9.36 -15.38 -6.70
C PRO A 142 8.26 -16.37 -7.08
N PHE A 143 7.20 -15.87 -7.74
CA PHE A 143 6.12 -16.67 -8.31
C PHE A 143 6.10 -16.53 -9.83
N PRO A 144 5.60 -17.52 -10.57
CA PRO A 144 5.41 -17.38 -12.01
C PRO A 144 4.55 -16.17 -12.37
N GLN A 145 4.85 -15.56 -13.50
CA GLN A 145 4.10 -14.42 -14.06
C GLN A 145 4.12 -13.13 -13.21
N THR A 146 4.89 -13.08 -12.13
CA THR A 146 4.96 -11.91 -11.23
C THR A 146 6.19 -11.04 -11.48
N GLU A 147 6.82 -11.11 -12.65
CA GLU A 147 8.08 -10.43 -12.97
C GLU A 147 7.96 -8.91 -12.71
N ALA A 148 6.93 -8.27 -13.28
CA ALA A 148 6.69 -6.83 -13.09
C ALA A 148 6.24 -6.51 -11.66
N TYR A 149 5.20 -7.19 -11.19
CA TYR A 149 4.62 -6.94 -9.86
C TYR A 149 5.62 -7.25 -8.75
N GLY A 150 6.24 -8.42 -8.78
CA GLY A 150 7.23 -8.85 -7.79
C GLY A 150 8.44 -7.92 -7.74
N ALA A 151 9.00 -7.55 -8.91
CA ALA A 151 10.10 -6.61 -9.00
C ALA A 151 9.73 -5.23 -8.43
N SER A 152 8.55 -4.69 -8.79
CA SER A 152 8.08 -3.40 -8.29
C SER A 152 7.94 -3.38 -6.76
N LYS A 153 7.36 -4.43 -6.17
CA LYS A 153 7.17 -4.51 -4.72
C LYS A 153 8.46 -4.81 -3.97
N ALA A 154 9.38 -5.59 -4.54
CA ALA A 154 10.72 -5.80 -3.96
C ALA A 154 11.54 -4.50 -3.96
N GLY A 155 11.47 -3.72 -5.05
CA GLY A 155 12.07 -2.38 -5.11
C GLY A 155 11.47 -1.44 -4.08
N LEU A 156 10.14 -1.45 -3.90
CA LEU A 156 9.43 -0.67 -2.89
C LEU A 156 9.86 -1.05 -1.47
N ASP A 157 10.04 -2.33 -1.18
CA ASP A 157 10.54 -2.82 0.12
C ASP A 157 11.93 -2.27 0.43
N TYR A 158 12.84 -2.32 -0.55
CA TYR A 158 14.18 -1.78 -0.40
C TYR A 158 14.14 -0.27 -0.17
N PHE A 159 13.41 0.46 -1.01
CA PHE A 159 13.24 1.90 -0.92
C PHE A 159 12.71 2.33 0.46
N ALA A 160 11.64 1.70 0.94
CA ALA A 160 11.05 2.02 2.23
C ALA A 160 11.99 1.72 3.41
N ARG A 161 12.77 0.64 3.34
CA ARG A 161 13.77 0.30 4.38
C ARG A 161 14.92 1.29 4.43
N SER A 162 15.38 1.77 3.28
CA SER A 162 16.41 2.83 3.21
C SER A 162 15.87 4.13 3.79
N LEU A 163 14.65 4.54 3.40
CA LEU A 163 13.99 5.72 3.96
C LEU A 163 13.80 5.66 5.47
N ALA A 164 13.57 4.47 6.04
CA ALA A 164 13.41 4.32 7.48
C ALA A 164 14.66 4.74 8.26
N ILE A 165 15.84 4.55 7.67
CA ILE A 165 17.11 4.97 8.26
C ILE A 165 17.23 6.50 8.21
N ASP A 166 16.97 7.09 7.05
CA ASP A 166 17.16 8.52 6.80
C ASP A 166 16.08 9.39 7.48
N LEU A 167 14.87 8.85 7.71
CA LEU A 167 13.79 9.57 8.37
C LEU A 167 13.78 9.43 9.90
N ALA A 168 14.52 8.48 10.46
CA ALA A 168 14.60 8.28 11.90
C ALA A 168 15.10 9.54 12.67
N PRO A 169 16.13 10.29 12.20
CA PRO A 169 16.56 11.54 12.85
C PRO A 169 15.49 12.64 12.84
N HIS A 170 14.53 12.58 11.91
CA HIS A 170 13.41 13.51 11.81
C HIS A 170 12.19 13.09 12.63
N ASN A 171 12.30 12.01 13.41
CA ASN A 171 11.21 11.42 14.18
C ASN A 171 10.00 11.05 13.32
N ILE A 172 10.23 10.61 12.08
CA ILE A 172 9.21 10.10 11.17
C ILE A 172 9.41 8.58 11.04
N GLY A 173 8.38 7.82 11.46
CA GLY A 173 8.40 6.38 11.34
C GLY A 173 8.10 5.92 9.91
N VAL A 174 8.70 4.80 9.48
CA VAL A 174 8.34 4.14 8.23
C VAL A 174 7.74 2.76 8.52
N SER A 175 6.66 2.42 7.83
CA SER A 175 6.01 1.12 7.94
C SER A 175 5.89 0.46 6.57
N LEU A 176 6.31 -0.80 6.48
CA LEU A 176 6.02 -1.69 5.37
C LEU A 176 4.82 -2.57 5.70
N ILE A 177 3.87 -2.64 4.77
CA ILE A 177 2.67 -3.46 4.91
C ILE A 177 2.76 -4.57 3.87
N HIS A 178 2.72 -5.83 4.32
CA HIS A 178 2.77 -7.02 3.49
C HIS A 178 1.47 -7.80 3.60
N PRO A 179 0.43 -7.44 2.84
CA PRO A 179 -0.77 -8.26 2.72
C PRO A 179 -0.45 -9.58 2.02
N GLY A 180 -1.13 -10.65 2.43
CA GLY A 180 -1.35 -11.81 1.59
C GLY A 180 -2.48 -11.54 0.60
N PHE A 181 -3.31 -12.55 0.34
CA PHE A 181 -4.50 -12.36 -0.51
C PHE A 181 -5.60 -11.61 0.26
N VAL A 182 -6.10 -10.55 -0.35
CA VAL A 182 -7.19 -9.73 0.17
C VAL A 182 -8.27 -9.63 -0.90
N ASP A 183 -9.52 -9.85 -0.54
CA ASP A 183 -10.65 -9.72 -1.44
C ASP A 183 -10.87 -8.25 -1.81
N THR A 184 -10.55 -7.94 -3.06
CA THR A 184 -10.58 -6.59 -3.63
C THR A 184 -10.80 -6.66 -5.13
N PRO A 185 -11.20 -5.55 -5.78
CA PRO A 185 -11.25 -5.50 -7.26
C PRO A 185 -9.92 -5.86 -7.95
N LEU A 186 -8.78 -5.60 -7.28
CA LEU A 186 -7.45 -5.92 -7.82
C LEU A 186 -7.21 -7.43 -7.91
N THR A 187 -7.75 -8.22 -6.97
CA THR A 187 -7.60 -9.68 -6.91
C THR A 187 -8.75 -10.42 -7.58
N ALA A 188 -9.84 -9.75 -7.93
CA ALA A 188 -11.02 -10.36 -8.55
C ALA A 188 -10.73 -10.97 -9.93
N SER A 189 -9.70 -10.50 -10.64
CA SER A 189 -9.26 -11.04 -11.93
C SER A 189 -8.34 -12.27 -11.82
N ASN A 190 -7.93 -12.66 -10.61
CA ASN A 190 -7.06 -13.80 -10.41
C ASN A 190 -7.79 -15.11 -10.70
N THR A 191 -7.17 -15.96 -11.52
CA THR A 191 -7.73 -17.27 -11.91
C THR A 191 -7.15 -18.44 -11.12
N PHE A 192 -6.22 -18.17 -10.21
CA PHE A 192 -5.57 -19.17 -9.37
C PHE A 192 -6.12 -19.16 -7.94
N ASN A 193 -5.85 -20.25 -7.22
CA ASN A 193 -6.29 -20.38 -5.83
C ASN A 193 -5.58 -19.35 -4.92
N MET A 194 -6.35 -18.63 -4.11
CA MET A 194 -5.87 -17.63 -3.16
C MET A 194 -6.06 -18.13 -1.72
N PRO A 195 -5.12 -18.93 -1.19
CA PRO A 195 -5.27 -19.51 0.13
C PRO A 195 -5.27 -18.44 1.21
N MET A 196 -6.11 -18.62 2.23
CA MET A 196 -6.21 -17.73 3.39
C MET A 196 -6.56 -16.29 3.02
N ILE A 197 -7.36 -16.10 1.95
CA ILE A 197 -7.88 -14.78 1.58
C ILE A 197 -8.64 -14.17 2.76
N ILE A 198 -8.49 -12.87 2.95
CA ILE A 198 -9.21 -12.10 3.99
C ILE A 198 -9.96 -10.95 3.35
N ASP A 199 -10.98 -10.44 4.05
CA ASP A 199 -11.72 -9.26 3.61
C ASP A 199 -10.89 -7.99 3.69
N SER A 200 -11.20 -7.02 2.83
CA SER A 200 -10.52 -5.71 2.84
C SER A 200 -10.74 -4.93 4.13
N SER A 201 -11.85 -5.11 4.82
CA SER A 201 -12.13 -4.53 6.14
C SER A 201 -11.20 -5.06 7.23
N GLU A 202 -10.97 -6.38 7.25
CA GLU A 202 -10.03 -7.00 8.18
C GLU A 202 -8.58 -6.58 7.88
N ALA A 203 -8.22 -6.44 6.59
CA ALA A 203 -6.92 -5.90 6.18
C ALA A 203 -6.74 -4.47 6.69
N ALA A 204 -7.73 -3.60 6.49
CA ALA A 204 -7.72 -2.22 6.95
C ALA A 204 -7.56 -2.11 8.47
N ARG A 205 -8.32 -2.90 9.23
CA ARG A 205 -8.21 -2.95 10.69
C ARG A 205 -6.80 -3.31 11.15
N ARG A 206 -6.20 -4.37 10.56
CA ARG A 206 -4.82 -4.80 10.89
C ARG A 206 -3.78 -3.74 10.55
N ILE A 207 -3.93 -3.08 9.42
CA ILE A 207 -3.04 -2.00 8.99
C ILE A 207 -3.12 -0.86 10.00
N ARG A 208 -4.33 -0.34 10.27
CA ARG A 208 -4.51 0.78 11.20
C ARG A 208 -3.99 0.46 12.60
N GLU A 209 -4.31 -0.72 13.15
CA GLU A 209 -3.80 -1.14 14.46
C GLU A 209 -2.27 -1.25 14.48
N GLY A 210 -1.67 -1.83 13.42
CA GLY A 210 -0.21 -1.93 13.31
C GLY A 210 0.48 -0.57 13.25
N LEU A 211 -0.08 0.37 12.47
CA LEU A 211 0.40 1.76 12.41
C LEU A 211 0.27 2.46 13.76
N GLY A 212 -0.86 2.29 14.44
CA GLY A 212 -1.10 2.85 15.78
C GLY A 212 -0.13 2.33 16.85
N ARG A 213 0.37 1.09 16.68
CA ARG A 213 1.42 0.50 17.54
C ARG A 213 2.83 0.85 17.12
N GLY A 214 3.01 1.66 16.09
CA GLY A 214 4.33 2.05 15.59
C GLY A 214 5.12 0.92 14.90
N GLN A 215 4.45 -0.14 14.42
CA GLN A 215 5.13 -1.28 13.81
C GLN A 215 5.81 -0.89 12.49
N SER A 216 7.09 -1.25 12.34
CA SER A 216 7.84 -1.07 11.09
C SER A 216 7.46 -2.09 10.01
N MET A 217 6.92 -3.27 10.41
CA MET A 217 6.46 -4.32 9.52
C MET A 217 5.08 -4.82 9.95
N ILE A 218 4.10 -4.71 9.06
CA ILE A 218 2.72 -5.17 9.27
C ILE A 218 2.41 -6.23 8.22
N ALA A 219 2.44 -7.51 8.60
CA ALA A 219 2.29 -8.63 7.68
C ALA A 219 1.14 -9.56 8.10
N PHE A 220 0.28 -9.88 7.16
CA PHE A 220 -0.92 -10.67 7.43
C PHE A 220 -1.43 -11.43 6.19
N PRO A 221 -2.21 -12.54 6.37
CA PRO A 221 -2.49 -13.25 7.63
C PRO A 221 -1.21 -13.92 8.18
N ARG A 222 -1.05 -13.96 9.50
CA ARG A 222 0.19 -14.46 10.13
C ARG A 222 0.57 -15.88 9.71
N ARG A 223 -0.42 -16.79 9.58
CA ARG A 223 -0.18 -18.18 9.15
C ARG A 223 0.36 -18.24 7.74
N PHE A 224 -0.22 -17.49 6.80
CA PHE A 224 0.24 -17.41 5.42
C PHE A 224 1.68 -16.89 5.33
N ILE A 225 1.95 -15.77 6.02
CA ILE A 225 3.30 -15.18 6.05
C ILE A 225 4.34 -16.13 6.65
N PHE A 226 3.97 -16.87 7.69
CA PHE A 226 4.85 -17.87 8.28
C PHE A 226 5.20 -18.98 7.28
N ILE A 227 4.20 -19.52 6.57
CA ILE A 227 4.40 -20.56 5.56
C ILE A 227 5.31 -20.05 4.43
N ILE A 228 5.04 -18.85 3.89
CA ILE A 228 5.85 -18.26 2.82
C ILE A 228 7.30 -18.04 3.28
N ARG A 229 7.52 -17.58 4.50
CA ARG A 229 8.88 -17.41 5.06
C ARG A 229 9.60 -18.74 5.25
N LEU A 230 8.88 -19.79 5.62
CA LEU A 230 9.46 -21.14 5.71
C LEU A 230 9.84 -21.66 4.32
N LEU A 231 8.96 -21.50 3.33
CA LEU A 231 9.23 -21.89 1.94
C LEU A 231 10.43 -21.15 1.34
N ARG A 232 10.68 -19.90 1.76
CA ARG A 232 11.85 -19.12 1.35
C ARG A 232 13.20 -19.78 1.74
N LEU A 233 13.20 -20.66 2.73
CA LEU A 233 14.41 -21.38 3.16
C LEU A 233 14.74 -22.56 2.25
N LEU A 234 13.83 -22.96 1.36
CA LEU A 234 14.07 -24.03 0.40
C LEU A 234 15.12 -23.59 -0.62
N PRO A 235 16.01 -24.53 -1.04
CA PRO A 235 16.88 -24.29 -2.19
C PRO A 235 16.07 -23.88 -3.42
N GLU A 236 16.56 -22.92 -4.18
CA GLU A 236 15.85 -22.37 -5.35
C GLU A 236 15.46 -23.46 -6.37
N LYS A 237 16.33 -24.45 -6.58
CA LYS A 237 16.04 -25.60 -7.47
C LYS A 237 14.79 -26.35 -7.02
N LEU A 238 14.61 -26.53 -5.72
CA LEU A 238 13.44 -27.23 -5.16
C LEU A 238 12.18 -26.38 -5.32
N TRP A 239 12.28 -25.07 -5.05
CA TRP A 239 11.16 -24.14 -5.27
C TRP A 239 10.69 -24.14 -6.72
N ARG A 240 11.62 -24.04 -7.68
CA ARG A 240 11.31 -24.09 -9.11
C ARG A 240 10.63 -25.41 -9.53
N SER A 241 10.95 -26.53 -8.90
CA SER A 241 10.37 -27.83 -9.26
C SER A 241 8.86 -27.93 -8.99
N PHE A 242 8.32 -27.12 -8.08
CA PHE A 242 6.88 -27.07 -7.83
C PHE A 242 6.09 -26.52 -9.04
N PHE A 243 6.71 -25.66 -9.85
CA PHE A 243 6.07 -25.03 -11.02
C PHE A 243 6.41 -25.72 -12.35
N ASN A 244 7.33 -26.67 -12.35
CA ASN A 244 7.72 -27.40 -13.56
C ASN A 244 6.95 -28.71 -13.78
N LYS A 245 6.05 -29.08 -12.86
CA LYS A 245 5.31 -30.37 -12.94
C LYS A 245 4.25 -30.42 -14.04
N ASP A 246 3.85 -29.30 -14.60
CA ASP A 246 2.80 -29.22 -15.63
C ASP A 246 3.37 -29.20 -17.08
N LYS A 247 4.67 -29.51 -17.27
CA LYS A 247 5.34 -29.59 -18.59
C LYS A 247 5.81 -31.00 -18.96
N ALA A 248 5.31 -32.03 -18.28
CA ALA A 248 5.58 -33.44 -18.62
C ALA A 248 4.34 -34.12 -19.17
#